data_f61594ad2b9fd069c6481ee3d1dcc54d
#
_entry.id   f61594ad2b9fd069c6481ee3d1dcc54d
#
_cell.length_a   1.000
_cell.length_b   1.000
_cell.length_c   1.000
_cell.angle_alpha   90.00
_cell.angle_beta   90.00
_cell.angle_gamma   90.00
#
_symmetry.space_group_name_H-M   'P 1'
#
loop_
_entity.id
_entity.type
_entity.pdbx_description
1 polymer ?
#
loop_
_entity_poly.entity_id
_entity_poly.type
_entity_poly.pdbx_seq_one_letter_code
_entity_poly.pdbx_strand_id
1 'polypeptide(L)'
;GGVPWALQTRWVAQAMYLMYRANVSTMLWFGLRDQPKGENWSYTFQSGLYLRGATIAKDRPKQVLKAFRFPFYAQLAGKAGVRIWGRTPDSQAATIDLFGRRGAKGGFRRIGSVKANVNGIFTGLIRKRGFTAKGSIYAKVRGGRSAVPFGLWKTKDIYQPPFG
;
A
#
# COMPACT_ATOMS: atom_id res chain seq x y z
N GLY A 1 -7.13 15.90 -14.56
CA GLY A 1 -6.62 15.60 -13.21
C GLY A 1 -6.14 14.17 -13.09
N GLY A 2 -5.04 13.95 -12.39
CA GLY A 2 -4.49 12.61 -12.18
C GLY A 2 -5.17 11.86 -11.04
N VAL A 3 -4.78 10.60 -10.83
CA VAL A 3 -5.24 9.77 -9.70
C VAL A 3 -4.84 10.40 -8.37
N PRO A 4 -5.76 10.56 -7.39
CA PRO A 4 -5.42 11.05 -6.07
C PRO A 4 -4.31 10.20 -5.41
N TRP A 5 -3.33 10.84 -4.78
CA TRP A 5 -2.14 10.14 -4.24
C TRP A 5 -2.47 9.03 -3.23
N ALA A 6 -3.48 9.23 -2.41
CA ALA A 6 -3.93 8.19 -1.48
C ALA A 6 -4.46 6.96 -2.21
N LEU A 7 -5.18 7.16 -3.31
CA LEU A 7 -5.71 6.08 -4.15
C LEU A 7 -4.58 5.38 -4.91
N GLN A 8 -3.64 6.13 -5.51
CA GLN A 8 -2.45 5.57 -6.14
C GLN A 8 -1.65 4.70 -5.16
N THR A 9 -1.42 5.19 -3.94
CA THR A 9 -0.72 4.48 -2.87
C THR A 9 -1.41 3.16 -2.54
N ARG A 10 -2.73 3.18 -2.42
CA ARG A 10 -3.54 2.00 -2.16
C ARG A 10 -3.46 1.00 -3.32
N TRP A 11 -3.61 1.46 -4.55
CA TRP A 11 -3.58 0.59 -5.72
C TRP A 11 -2.24 -0.11 -5.91
N VAL A 12 -1.13 0.56 -5.63
CA VAL A 12 0.19 -0.07 -5.68
C VAL A 12 0.30 -1.22 -4.68
N ALA A 13 -0.12 -1.02 -3.43
CA ALA A 13 -0.13 -2.09 -2.43
C ALA A 13 -1.06 -3.24 -2.83
N GLN A 14 -2.24 -2.94 -3.37
CA GLN A 14 -3.21 -3.93 -3.84
C GLN A 14 -2.69 -4.68 -5.07
N ALA A 15 -2.08 -4.00 -6.04
CA ALA A 15 -1.50 -4.62 -7.22
C ALA A 15 -0.39 -5.61 -6.86
N MET A 16 0.50 -5.24 -5.93
CA MET A 16 1.53 -6.15 -5.43
C MET A 16 0.95 -7.41 -4.77
N TYR A 17 -0.13 -7.27 -4.00
CA TYR A 17 -0.85 -8.41 -3.45
C TYR A 17 -1.46 -9.31 -4.53
N LEU A 18 -2.08 -8.71 -5.55
CA LEU A 18 -2.71 -9.47 -6.65
C LEU A 18 -1.65 -10.21 -7.48
N MET A 19 -0.53 -9.55 -7.78
CA MET A 19 0.61 -10.17 -8.46
C MET A 19 1.22 -11.31 -7.64
N TYR A 20 1.40 -11.13 -6.34
CA TYR A 20 1.82 -12.20 -5.44
C TYR A 20 0.88 -13.40 -5.49
N ARG A 21 -0.43 -13.17 -5.46
CA ARG A 21 -1.43 -14.25 -5.57
C ARG A 21 -1.42 -14.96 -6.92
N ALA A 22 -1.06 -14.25 -7.97
CA ALA A 22 -0.92 -14.79 -9.33
C ALA A 22 0.45 -15.44 -9.58
N ASN A 23 1.28 -15.62 -8.54
CA ASN A 23 2.64 -16.16 -8.62
C ASN A 23 3.57 -15.37 -9.57
N VAL A 24 3.35 -14.07 -9.71
CA VAL A 24 4.27 -13.20 -10.45
C VAL A 24 5.57 -13.07 -9.64
N SER A 25 6.68 -13.51 -10.20
CA SER A 25 7.99 -13.51 -9.54
C SER A 25 8.67 -12.15 -9.56
N THR A 26 8.45 -11.37 -10.59
CA THR A 26 9.15 -10.09 -10.79
C THR A 26 8.17 -9.01 -11.24
N MET A 27 8.30 -7.83 -10.65
CA MET A 27 7.59 -6.62 -11.06
C MET A 27 8.59 -5.52 -11.33
N LEU A 28 8.51 -4.92 -12.49
CA LEU A 28 9.31 -3.76 -12.87
C LEU A 28 8.44 -2.49 -12.76
N TRP A 29 8.95 -1.50 -12.05
CA TRP A 29 8.32 -0.20 -11.95
C TRP A 29 8.89 0.75 -13.01
N PHE A 30 8.05 1.22 -13.91
CA PHE A 30 8.47 2.14 -14.97
C PHE A 30 8.57 3.56 -14.42
N GLY A 31 9.80 4.06 -14.36
CA GLY A 31 10.10 5.42 -13.94
C GLY A 31 10.24 5.62 -12.42
N LEU A 32 11.46 5.86 -11.96
CA LEU A 32 11.73 6.15 -10.55
C LEU A 32 11.24 7.57 -10.18
N ARG A 33 11.40 8.55 -11.07
CA ARG A 33 10.99 9.94 -10.90
C ARG A 33 10.04 10.35 -12.02
N ASP A 34 9.20 11.32 -11.76
CA ASP A 34 8.32 11.91 -12.77
C ASP A 34 9.13 12.48 -13.93
N GLN A 35 8.58 12.44 -15.11
CA GLN A 35 9.15 13.16 -16.26
C GLN A 35 8.99 14.69 -16.10
N PRO A 36 9.78 15.51 -16.83
CA PRO A 36 9.53 16.94 -16.89
C PRO A 36 8.08 17.20 -17.30
N LYS A 37 7.45 18.20 -16.69
CA LYS A 37 6.12 18.64 -17.14
C LYS A 37 6.24 19.16 -18.57
N GLY A 38 5.53 18.55 -19.49
CA GLY A 38 5.35 19.07 -20.84
C GLY A 38 4.17 20.04 -20.90
N GLU A 39 3.96 20.63 -22.05
CA GLU A 39 2.83 21.53 -22.31
C GLU A 39 1.48 20.82 -22.17
N ASN A 40 1.47 19.50 -22.34
CA ASN A 40 0.28 18.67 -22.23
C ASN A 40 0.52 17.46 -21.31
N TRP A 41 -0.42 17.18 -20.42
CA TRP A 41 -0.37 16.03 -19.49
C TRP A 41 -0.29 14.66 -20.18
N SER A 42 -0.81 14.56 -21.40
CA SER A 42 -0.80 13.32 -22.19
C SER A 42 0.58 12.91 -22.69
N TYR A 43 1.54 13.83 -22.71
CA TYR A 43 2.89 13.55 -23.22
C TYR A 43 3.93 13.23 -22.15
N THR A 44 3.56 13.28 -20.86
CA THR A 44 4.53 13.07 -19.79
C THR A 44 4.02 12.10 -18.73
N PHE A 45 4.88 11.11 -18.40
CA PHE A 45 4.55 10.14 -17.36
C PHE A 45 4.80 10.71 -15.97
N GLN A 46 3.73 10.89 -15.19
CA GLN A 46 3.76 11.32 -13.79
C GLN A 46 3.58 10.11 -12.83
N SER A 47 3.95 8.92 -13.27
CA SER A 47 3.83 7.66 -12.51
C SER A 47 5.07 7.33 -11.66
N GLY A 48 6.06 8.22 -11.61
CA GLY A 48 7.25 8.05 -10.80
C GLY A 48 6.97 7.91 -9.30
N LEU A 49 7.91 7.31 -8.58
CA LEU A 49 7.88 7.21 -7.10
C LEU A 49 8.32 8.52 -6.43
N TYR A 50 8.98 9.40 -7.18
CA TYR A 50 9.42 10.72 -6.75
C TYR A 50 8.83 11.81 -7.63
N LEU A 51 8.42 12.90 -6.99
CA LEU A 51 8.17 14.17 -7.66
C LEU A 51 9.49 14.72 -8.17
N ARG A 52 9.53 15.10 -9.46
CA ARG A 52 10.70 15.66 -10.07
C ARG A 52 11.02 17.05 -9.50
N GLY A 53 12.21 17.22 -8.93
CA GLY A 53 12.80 18.50 -8.59
C GLY A 53 13.66 19.05 -9.73
N ALA A 54 14.23 20.24 -9.55
CA ALA A 54 15.15 20.84 -10.52
C ALA A 54 16.42 19.98 -10.72
N THR A 55 16.87 19.30 -9.67
CA THR A 55 17.95 18.31 -9.69
C THR A 55 17.50 17.04 -8.99
N ILE A 56 18.21 15.94 -9.17
CA ILE A 56 17.92 14.66 -8.49
C ILE A 56 17.94 14.84 -6.96
N ALA A 57 18.85 15.62 -6.44
CA ALA A 57 18.96 15.90 -5.00
C ALA A 57 17.73 16.66 -4.43
N LYS A 58 16.98 17.35 -5.28
CA LYS A 58 15.75 18.07 -4.93
C LYS A 58 14.46 17.28 -5.21
N ASP A 59 14.59 16.02 -5.64
CA ASP A 59 13.43 15.16 -5.82
C ASP A 59 12.76 14.85 -4.48
N ARG A 60 11.44 14.87 -4.46
CA ARG A 60 10.65 14.61 -3.24
C ARG A 60 9.93 13.26 -3.34
N PRO A 61 10.05 12.38 -2.33
CA PRO A 61 9.37 11.10 -2.34
C PRO A 61 7.85 11.29 -2.29
N LYS A 62 7.13 10.58 -3.15
CA LYS A 62 5.67 10.49 -3.08
C LYS A 62 5.24 9.49 -2.01
N GLN A 63 4.00 9.59 -1.54
CA GLN A 63 3.43 8.62 -0.59
C GLN A 63 3.45 7.19 -1.13
N VAL A 64 3.28 7.01 -2.44
CA VAL A 64 3.32 5.72 -3.13
C VAL A 64 4.66 4.99 -2.94
N LEU A 65 5.78 5.69 -2.78
CA LEU A 65 7.08 5.09 -2.46
C LEU A 65 7.04 4.29 -1.15
N LYS A 66 6.29 4.76 -0.14
CA LYS A 66 6.13 4.02 1.12
C LYS A 66 5.38 2.71 0.91
N ALA A 67 4.31 2.72 0.11
CA ALA A 67 3.56 1.52 -0.24
C ALA A 67 4.36 0.57 -1.15
N PHE A 68 5.21 1.10 -2.03
CA PHE A 68 6.11 0.31 -2.84
C PHE A 68 7.17 -0.40 -1.99
N ARG A 69 7.78 0.29 -1.02
CA ARG A 69 8.81 -0.28 -0.14
C ARG A 69 8.26 -1.20 0.94
N PHE A 70 7.06 -0.91 1.43
CA PHE A 70 6.39 -1.73 2.44
C PHE A 70 4.93 -1.95 2.01
N PRO A 71 4.70 -2.80 1.01
CA PRO A 71 3.35 -3.11 0.56
C PRO A 71 2.58 -3.83 1.66
N PHE A 72 1.40 -3.31 1.94
CA PHE A 72 0.48 -3.90 2.91
C PHE A 72 -0.94 -3.84 2.37
N TYR A 73 -1.60 -4.98 2.36
CA TYR A 73 -2.98 -5.16 1.90
C TYR A 73 -3.83 -5.73 3.03
N ALA A 74 -5.07 -5.25 3.15
CA ALA A 74 -6.04 -5.76 4.10
C ALA A 74 -7.44 -5.79 3.48
N GLN A 75 -8.20 -6.85 3.73
CA GLN A 75 -9.55 -7.03 3.21
C GLN A 75 -10.47 -7.61 4.27
N LEU A 76 -11.69 -7.09 4.36
CA LEU A 76 -12.75 -7.71 5.17
C LEU A 76 -13.03 -9.12 4.67
N ALA A 77 -13.03 -10.08 5.58
CA ALA A 77 -13.36 -11.49 5.33
C ALA A 77 -14.70 -11.85 6.00
N GLY A 78 -15.69 -10.96 5.89
CA GLY A 78 -17.01 -11.11 6.48
C GLY A 78 -16.92 -11.26 8.02
N LYS A 79 -17.69 -12.20 8.57
CA LYS A 79 -17.70 -12.50 10.03
C LYS A 79 -16.37 -13.08 10.53
N ALA A 80 -15.52 -13.61 9.63
CA ALA A 80 -14.23 -14.21 9.99
C ALA A 80 -13.18 -13.17 10.45
N GLY A 81 -13.33 -11.90 10.08
CA GLY A 81 -12.41 -10.82 10.47
C GLY A 81 -11.77 -10.11 9.30
N VAL A 82 -10.45 -9.92 9.33
CA VAL A 82 -9.71 -9.22 8.27
C VAL A 82 -8.54 -10.08 7.80
N ARG A 83 -8.52 -10.37 6.50
CA ARG A 83 -7.37 -11.00 5.85
C ARG A 83 -6.32 -9.94 5.56
N ILE A 84 -5.07 -10.28 5.80
CA ILE A 84 -3.93 -9.39 5.56
C ILE A 84 -2.85 -10.10 4.73
N TRP A 85 -2.10 -9.30 4.02
CA TRP A 85 -0.87 -9.65 3.34
C TRP A 85 0.09 -8.46 3.37
N GLY A 86 1.38 -8.74 3.39
CA GLY A 86 2.41 -7.71 3.22
C GLY A 86 3.79 -8.30 3.04
N ARG A 87 4.75 -7.42 2.71
CA ARG A 87 6.17 -7.74 2.59
C ARG A 87 6.99 -6.67 3.31
N THR A 88 7.96 -7.10 4.13
CA THR A 88 8.85 -6.19 4.86
C THR A 88 9.70 -5.34 3.91
N PRO A 89 10.13 -4.11 4.31
CA PRO A 89 10.88 -3.20 3.44
C PRO A 89 12.22 -3.76 2.95
N ASP A 90 12.84 -4.60 3.75
CA ASP A 90 14.15 -5.22 3.53
C ASP A 90 14.06 -6.67 3.07
N SER A 91 12.82 -7.18 2.89
CA SER A 91 12.57 -8.55 2.46
C SER A 91 13.17 -9.61 3.38
N GLN A 92 13.18 -9.36 4.70
CA GLN A 92 13.72 -10.25 5.70
C GLN A 92 12.66 -10.70 6.70
N ALA A 93 12.92 -11.81 7.39
CA ALA A 93 12.10 -12.28 8.48
C ALA A 93 12.02 -11.25 9.60
N ALA A 94 10.81 -11.00 10.08
CA ALA A 94 10.57 -10.04 11.16
C ALA A 94 9.28 -10.35 11.91
N THR A 95 9.15 -9.83 13.12
CA THR A 95 7.85 -9.76 13.81
C THR A 95 7.15 -8.47 13.40
N ILE A 96 5.92 -8.63 12.93
CA ILE A 96 5.07 -7.54 12.45
C ILE A 96 3.96 -7.31 13.44
N ASP A 97 3.93 -6.15 14.06
CA ASP A 97 2.81 -5.69 14.86
C ASP A 97 1.74 -5.06 13.97
N LEU A 98 0.49 -5.40 14.24
CA LEU A 98 -0.66 -4.96 13.48
C LEU A 98 -1.48 -3.97 14.29
N PHE A 99 -1.81 -2.84 13.70
CA PHE A 99 -2.60 -1.78 14.29
C PHE A 99 -3.85 -1.54 13.48
N GLY A 100 -4.99 -1.44 14.14
CA GLY A 100 -6.27 -1.27 13.48
C GLY A 100 -7.13 -0.18 14.10
N ARG A 101 -7.88 0.47 13.25
CA ARG A 101 -8.98 1.38 13.58
C ARG A 101 -10.25 0.81 12.96
N ARG A 102 -11.29 0.56 13.78
CA ARG A 102 -12.50 -0.16 13.34
C ARG A 102 -13.41 0.63 12.41
N GLY A 103 -13.46 1.95 12.57
CA GLY A 103 -14.31 2.87 11.81
C GLY A 103 -13.54 4.09 11.31
N ALA A 104 -14.27 5.13 10.86
CA ALA A 104 -13.68 6.37 10.36
C ALA A 104 -12.99 7.20 11.44
N LYS A 105 -13.51 7.14 12.66
CA LYS A 105 -13.03 7.90 13.83
C LYS A 105 -12.27 7.01 14.81
N GLY A 106 -11.51 7.61 15.71
CA GLY A 106 -10.74 6.96 16.75
C GLY A 106 -9.28 6.66 16.36
N GLY A 107 -8.47 6.35 17.35
CA GLY A 107 -7.05 6.04 17.19
C GLY A 107 -6.80 4.60 16.73
N PHE A 108 -5.62 4.37 16.18
CA PHE A 108 -5.14 3.01 15.93
C PHE A 108 -4.74 2.33 17.24
N ARG A 109 -5.17 1.09 17.40
CA ARG A 109 -4.77 0.24 18.54
C ARG A 109 -4.11 -1.03 18.02
N ARG A 110 -3.17 -1.57 18.79
CA ARG A 110 -2.55 -2.85 18.46
C ARG A 110 -3.62 -3.95 18.49
N ILE A 111 -3.72 -4.71 17.41
CA ILE A 111 -4.75 -5.75 17.22
C ILE A 111 -4.17 -7.15 17.14
N GLY A 112 -2.87 -7.29 17.04
CA GLY A 112 -2.17 -8.57 16.99
C GLY A 112 -0.77 -8.43 16.42
N SER A 113 -0.15 -9.58 16.17
CA SER A 113 1.13 -9.67 15.48
C SER A 113 1.17 -10.92 14.60
N VAL A 114 2.01 -10.90 13.56
CA VAL A 114 2.33 -12.02 12.69
C VAL A 114 3.83 -12.08 12.46
N LYS A 115 4.35 -13.23 12.03
CA LYS A 115 5.75 -13.37 11.62
C LYS A 115 5.83 -13.28 10.10
N ALA A 116 6.78 -12.53 9.59
CA ALA A 116 7.19 -12.60 8.20
C ALA A 116 8.17 -13.76 8.02
N ASN A 117 8.09 -14.44 6.88
CA ASN A 117 9.01 -15.50 6.52
C ASN A 117 10.40 -14.95 6.10
N VAL A 118 11.31 -15.82 5.70
CA VAL A 118 12.67 -15.45 5.28
C VAL A 118 12.72 -14.47 4.10
N ASN A 119 11.67 -14.43 3.28
CA ASN A 119 11.52 -13.50 2.15
C ASN A 119 10.76 -12.22 2.54
N GLY A 120 10.55 -12.00 3.84
CA GLY A 120 9.81 -10.85 4.36
C GLY A 120 8.31 -10.89 4.15
N ILE A 121 7.74 -11.98 3.61
CA ILE A 121 6.31 -12.09 3.31
C ILE A 121 5.55 -12.54 4.56
N PHE A 122 4.45 -11.87 4.85
CA PHE A 122 3.53 -12.26 5.91
C PHE A 122 2.09 -12.24 5.43
N THR A 123 1.33 -13.21 5.91
CA THR A 123 -0.11 -13.34 5.66
C THR A 123 -0.80 -13.69 6.96
N GLY A 124 -2.10 -13.45 7.03
CA GLY A 124 -2.87 -13.85 8.20
C GLY A 124 -4.35 -13.51 8.12
N LEU A 125 -5.09 -14.08 9.05
CA LEU A 125 -6.49 -13.74 9.32
C LEU A 125 -6.59 -13.19 10.74
N ILE A 126 -6.87 -11.90 10.85
CA ILE A 126 -7.11 -11.24 12.14
C ILE A 126 -8.56 -11.53 12.54
N ARG A 127 -8.75 -12.46 13.47
CA ARG A 127 -10.07 -12.88 13.96
C ARG A 127 -10.61 -11.90 15.02
N LYS A 128 -10.68 -10.63 14.69
CA LYS A 128 -11.28 -9.58 15.54
C LYS A 128 -12.52 -8.98 14.89
N ARG A 129 -13.62 -8.97 15.65
CA ARG A 129 -14.90 -8.42 15.18
C ARG A 129 -14.93 -6.89 15.24
N GLY A 130 -15.91 -6.30 14.55
CA GLY A 130 -16.20 -4.86 14.60
C GLY A 130 -15.40 -4.00 13.62
N PHE A 131 -14.61 -4.60 12.72
CA PHE A 131 -14.07 -3.86 11.58
C PHE A 131 -15.13 -3.64 10.52
N THR A 132 -15.20 -2.43 9.99
CA THR A 132 -16.12 -2.02 8.93
C THR A 132 -15.35 -1.51 7.71
N ALA A 133 -16.06 -1.27 6.61
CA ALA A 133 -15.47 -0.64 5.43
C ALA A 133 -14.88 0.75 5.69
N LYS A 134 -15.30 1.45 6.75
CA LYS A 134 -14.74 2.75 7.19
C LYS A 134 -13.47 2.59 8.04
N GLY A 135 -13.09 1.37 8.37
CA GLY A 135 -11.89 1.05 9.15
C GLY A 135 -10.62 1.06 8.33
N SER A 136 -9.49 0.98 9.02
CA SER A 136 -8.15 0.90 8.42
C SER A 136 -7.23 0.06 9.27
N ILE A 137 -6.27 -0.60 8.65
CA ILE A 137 -5.21 -1.36 9.32
C ILE A 137 -3.86 -0.96 8.73
N TYR A 138 -2.82 -0.97 9.55
CA TYR A 138 -1.44 -0.94 9.07
C TYR A 138 -0.57 -1.95 9.78
N ALA A 139 0.52 -2.33 9.13
CA ALA A 139 1.56 -3.17 9.66
C ALA A 139 2.77 -2.33 10.09
N LYS A 140 3.47 -2.75 11.12
CA LYS A 140 4.71 -2.15 11.59
C LYS A 140 5.72 -3.25 11.90
N VAL A 141 6.91 -3.18 11.33
CA VAL A 141 8.03 -4.01 11.78
C VAL A 141 8.31 -3.64 13.25
N ARG A 142 8.40 -4.61 14.13
CA ARG A 142 8.68 -4.36 15.56
C ARG A 142 10.02 -3.63 15.69
N GLY A 143 10.01 -2.48 16.35
CA GLY A 143 11.19 -1.61 16.43
C GLY A 143 11.53 -0.85 15.15
N GLY A 144 10.75 -0.99 14.06
CA GLY A 144 11.09 -0.47 12.76
C GLY A 144 9.99 0.32 12.06
N ARG A 145 10.03 0.29 10.73
CA ARG A 145 9.16 1.07 9.83
C ARG A 145 7.72 0.59 9.84
N SER A 146 6.80 1.50 9.50
CA SER A 146 5.37 1.22 9.32
C SER A 146 4.99 1.30 7.86
N ALA A 147 4.09 0.40 7.44
CA ALA A 147 3.37 0.51 6.19
C ALA A 147 2.37 1.69 6.22
N VAL A 148 1.95 2.14 5.06
CA VAL A 148 0.85 3.09 4.95
C VAL A 148 -0.45 2.41 5.40
N PRO A 149 -1.31 3.08 6.19
CA PRO A 149 -2.60 2.51 6.56
C PRO A 149 -3.44 2.14 5.34
N PHE A 150 -3.91 0.91 5.32
CA PHE A 150 -4.77 0.38 4.26
C PHE A 150 -6.24 0.45 4.70
N GLY A 151 -7.05 1.22 3.99
CA GLY A 151 -8.49 1.32 4.23
C GLY A 151 -9.22 0.03 3.84
N LEU A 152 -10.21 -0.40 4.64
CA LEU A 152 -10.96 -1.64 4.42
C LEU A 152 -12.15 -1.49 3.45
N TRP A 153 -12.37 -0.29 2.92
CA TRP A 153 -13.41 -0.04 1.91
C TRP A 153 -13.10 -0.76 0.59
N LYS A 154 -14.11 -1.21 -0.08
CA LYS A 154 -13.98 -1.77 -1.43
C LYS A 154 -13.70 -0.62 -2.41
N THR A 155 -12.70 -0.77 -3.27
CA THR A 155 -12.60 0.05 -4.47
C THR A 155 -13.76 -0.29 -5.40
N LYS A 156 -14.29 0.68 -6.12
CA LYS A 156 -15.08 0.38 -7.32
C LYS A 156 -14.16 -0.40 -8.26
N ASP A 157 -14.66 -1.47 -8.82
CA ASP A 157 -13.86 -2.40 -9.63
C ASP A 157 -13.37 -1.76 -10.94
N ILE A 158 -13.92 -0.61 -11.30
CA ILE A 158 -13.53 0.15 -12.50
C ILE A 158 -13.30 1.60 -12.08
N TYR A 159 -12.04 2.02 -12.10
CA TYR A 159 -11.72 3.42 -12.25
C TYR A 159 -11.76 3.72 -13.75
N GLN A 160 -12.77 4.43 -14.19
CA GLN A 160 -12.75 5.01 -15.51
C GLN A 160 -11.69 6.12 -15.49
N PRO A 161 -10.61 5.99 -16.25
CA PRO A 161 -9.67 7.09 -16.39
C PRO A 161 -10.40 8.29 -17.02
N PRO A 162 -9.95 9.52 -16.73
CA PRO A 162 -10.53 10.73 -17.28
C PRO A 162 -10.30 10.88 -18.81
N PHE A 163 -9.93 9.81 -19.47
CA PHE A 163 -9.76 9.69 -20.91
C PHE A 163 -11.00 9.01 -21.50
N GLY A 164 -12.10 9.68 -21.41
CA GLY A 164 -13.32 9.39 -22.16
C GLY A 164 -13.52 10.48 -23.15
#